data_b21f550fc50d7d95616909d554e7e862
#
_entry.id   b21f550fc50d7d95616909d554e7e862
#
_cell.length_a   1.000
_cell.length_b   1.000
_cell.length_c   1.000
_cell.angle_alpha   90.00
_cell.angle_beta   90.00
_cell.angle_gamma   90.00
#
_symmetry.space_group_name_H-M   'P 1'
#
loop_
_entity.id
_entity.type
_entity.pdbx_description
1 polymer ?
#
loop_
_entity_poly.entity_id
_entity_poly.type
_entity_poly.pdbx_seq_one_letter_code
_entity_poly.pdbx_strand_id
1 'polypeptide(L)'
;EVQLVESGGGLVQPGGSLRLSCAASGFTLDGYAIGWFRQAPGKEREGVSCSNKDGSTAYSDSVKGRFTISRDNAKNTVYLEMNGLKPEDAAIYYCATKSGRYCLSHMDYWGIGTLVTVSS
;
A
#
# COMPACT_ATOMS: atom_id res chain seq x y z
N GLU A 1 1.03 -14.92 -15.16
CA GLU A 1 1.98 -14.47 -14.14
C GLU A 1 1.37 -13.40 -13.26
N VAL A 2 1.82 -13.33 -12.02
CA VAL A 2 1.32 -12.35 -11.07
C VAL A 2 1.89 -10.98 -11.39
N GLN A 3 1.02 -9.99 -11.52
CA GLN A 3 1.42 -8.60 -11.70
C GLN A 3 0.64 -7.69 -10.75
N LEU A 4 1.34 -6.69 -10.22
CA LEU A 4 0.76 -5.66 -9.37
C LEU A 4 1.16 -4.31 -9.94
N VAL A 5 0.18 -3.42 -10.15
CA VAL A 5 0.42 -2.10 -10.73
C VAL A 5 -0.17 -1.04 -9.82
N GLU A 6 0.70 -0.23 -9.22
CA GLU A 6 0.29 0.88 -8.37
C GLU A 6 0.01 2.13 -9.20
N SER A 7 -0.92 2.93 -8.73
CA SER A 7 -1.23 4.25 -9.30
C SER A 7 -1.77 5.17 -8.22
N GLY A 8 -1.89 6.47 -8.54
CA GLY A 8 -2.49 7.45 -7.64
C GLY A 8 -1.49 8.32 -6.89
N GLY A 9 -0.20 8.06 -7.04
CA GLY A 9 0.82 8.90 -6.43
C GLY A 9 0.86 10.31 -7.04
N GLY A 10 1.49 11.23 -6.34
CA GLY A 10 1.62 12.59 -6.80
C GLY A 10 2.13 13.50 -5.72
N LEU A 11 2.10 14.80 -6.01
CA LEU A 11 2.52 15.85 -5.10
C LEU A 11 1.32 16.44 -4.38
N VAL A 12 1.40 16.48 -3.05
CA VAL A 12 0.37 17.13 -2.22
C VAL A 12 1.03 18.04 -1.21
N GLN A 13 0.23 18.97 -0.67
CA GLN A 13 0.65 19.81 0.44
C GLN A 13 0.49 19.06 1.76
N PRO A 14 1.25 19.45 2.80
CA PRO A 14 1.05 18.89 4.13
C PRO A 14 -0.40 19.04 4.58
N GLY A 15 -0.94 17.98 5.18
CA GLY A 15 -2.35 17.91 5.56
C GLY A 15 -3.26 17.42 4.45
N GLY A 16 -2.76 17.30 3.24
CA GLY A 16 -3.55 16.82 2.09
C GLY A 16 -3.81 15.34 2.11
N SER A 17 -4.49 14.87 1.06
CA SER A 17 -4.93 13.48 0.93
C SER A 17 -4.60 12.93 -0.45
N LEU A 18 -4.33 11.63 -0.50
CA LEU A 18 -4.19 10.87 -1.75
C LEU A 18 -4.87 9.51 -1.56
N ARG A 19 -5.28 8.92 -2.67
CA ARG A 19 -5.76 7.54 -2.69
C ARG A 19 -4.92 6.75 -3.68
N LEU A 20 -4.18 5.78 -3.18
CA LEU A 20 -3.39 4.88 -4.02
C LEU A 20 -4.23 3.67 -4.40
N SER A 21 -3.99 3.14 -5.58
CA SER A 21 -4.62 1.91 -6.07
C SER A 21 -3.54 0.91 -6.44
N CYS A 22 -3.82 -0.36 -6.24
CA CYS A 22 -2.98 -1.45 -6.69
C CYS A 22 -3.86 -2.44 -7.43
N ALA A 23 -3.72 -2.48 -8.75
CA ALA A 23 -4.47 -3.40 -9.59
C ALA A 23 -3.69 -4.69 -9.73
N ALA A 24 -4.33 -5.82 -9.41
CA ALA A 24 -3.73 -7.13 -9.49
C ALA A 24 -4.19 -7.85 -10.76
N SER A 25 -3.29 -8.60 -11.37
CA SER A 25 -3.62 -9.48 -12.49
C SER A 25 -2.83 -10.79 -12.39
N GLY A 26 -3.37 -11.84 -13.00
CA GLY A 26 -2.75 -13.16 -12.96
C GLY A 26 -3.12 -13.98 -11.73
N PHE A 27 -3.93 -13.44 -10.82
CA PHE A 27 -4.44 -14.14 -9.64
C PHE A 27 -5.66 -13.40 -9.09
N THR A 28 -6.37 -14.01 -8.15
CA THR A 28 -7.53 -13.42 -7.49
C THR A 28 -7.18 -13.00 -6.08
N LEU A 29 -7.41 -11.72 -5.76
CA LEU A 29 -7.01 -11.12 -4.47
C LEU A 29 -7.59 -11.82 -3.25
N ASP A 30 -8.81 -12.35 -3.33
CA ASP A 30 -9.48 -12.92 -2.17
C ASP A 30 -8.75 -14.15 -1.60
N GLY A 31 -7.80 -14.71 -2.34
CA GLY A 31 -6.98 -15.81 -1.86
C GLY A 31 -5.66 -15.41 -1.22
N TYR A 32 -5.40 -14.10 -1.10
CA TYR A 32 -4.07 -13.60 -0.76
C TYR A 32 -4.12 -12.53 0.33
N ALA A 33 -3.07 -12.48 1.15
CA ALA A 33 -2.75 -11.30 1.93
C ALA A 33 -2.06 -10.30 1.00
N ILE A 34 -2.43 -9.02 1.12
CA ILE A 34 -1.85 -7.96 0.31
C ILE A 34 -1.60 -6.74 1.17
N GLY A 35 -0.46 -6.09 1.00
CA GLY A 35 -0.10 -4.96 1.83
C GLY A 35 0.54 -3.84 1.05
N TRP A 36 0.65 -2.69 1.72
CA TRP A 36 1.35 -1.52 1.25
C TRP A 36 2.62 -1.34 2.05
N PHE A 37 3.69 -1.03 1.35
CA PHE A 37 5.02 -0.76 1.89
C PHE A 37 5.50 0.55 1.32
N ARG A 38 6.48 1.18 1.96
CA ARG A 38 7.07 2.42 1.45
C ARG A 38 8.55 2.45 1.68
N GLN A 39 9.24 3.18 0.83
CA GLN A 39 10.67 3.41 0.97
C GLN A 39 10.99 4.88 0.70
N ALA A 40 11.43 5.58 1.74
CA ALA A 40 11.90 6.94 1.61
C ALA A 40 13.38 6.94 1.20
N PRO A 41 13.88 8.04 0.59
CA PRO A 41 15.27 8.12 0.18
C PRO A 41 16.22 7.87 1.36
N GLY A 42 17.19 6.98 1.15
CA GLY A 42 18.20 6.66 2.16
C GLY A 42 17.72 5.81 3.32
N LYS A 43 16.49 5.34 3.29
CA LYS A 43 15.91 4.52 4.35
C LYS A 43 15.56 3.13 3.85
N GLU A 44 15.39 2.20 4.78
CA GLU A 44 14.92 0.86 4.46
C GLU A 44 13.42 0.89 4.14
N ARG A 45 13.01 -0.06 3.31
CA ARG A 45 11.60 -0.25 3.01
C ARG A 45 10.87 -0.74 4.26
N GLU A 46 9.71 -0.16 4.55
CA GLU A 46 8.93 -0.49 5.74
C GLU A 46 7.48 -0.82 5.37
N GLY A 47 6.84 -1.66 6.18
CA GLY A 47 5.42 -1.96 6.04
C GLY A 47 4.56 -0.79 6.50
N VAL A 48 3.50 -0.51 5.76
CA VAL A 48 2.57 0.58 6.06
C VAL A 48 1.24 0.02 6.54
N SER A 49 0.67 -0.90 5.76
CA SER A 49 -0.62 -1.50 6.08
C SER A 49 -0.76 -2.86 5.42
N CYS A 50 -1.65 -3.67 5.96
CA CYS A 50 -1.91 -5.01 5.46
C CYS A 50 -3.40 -5.31 5.49
N SER A 51 -3.88 -5.95 4.42
CA SER A 51 -5.18 -6.58 4.37
C SER A 51 -4.96 -8.09 4.37
N ASN A 52 -5.30 -8.73 5.46
CA ASN A 52 -5.10 -10.15 5.62
C ASN A 52 -6.23 -10.94 4.94
N LYS A 53 -5.97 -12.22 4.69
CA LYS A 53 -6.93 -13.08 4.01
C LYS A 53 -8.25 -13.19 4.77
N ASP A 54 -8.22 -13.13 6.10
CA ASP A 54 -9.41 -13.22 6.94
C ASP A 54 -10.21 -11.91 7.04
N GLY A 55 -9.78 -10.86 6.33
CA GLY A 55 -10.43 -9.55 6.35
C GLY A 55 -9.89 -8.61 7.42
N SER A 56 -9.04 -9.08 8.32
CA SER A 56 -8.41 -8.21 9.30
C SER A 56 -7.39 -7.30 8.64
N THR A 57 -7.17 -6.12 9.25
CA THR A 57 -6.20 -5.15 8.76
C THR A 57 -5.21 -4.81 9.85
N ALA A 58 -4.02 -4.37 9.42
CA ALA A 58 -2.97 -3.94 10.33
C ALA A 58 -2.29 -2.69 9.76
N TYR A 59 -1.77 -1.85 10.64
CA TYR A 59 -1.12 -0.59 10.27
C TYR A 59 0.11 -0.37 11.10
N SER A 60 1.13 0.27 10.51
CA SER A 60 2.25 0.76 11.31
C SER A 60 1.78 1.89 12.23
N ASP A 61 2.45 2.07 13.37
CA ASP A 61 2.07 3.09 14.35
C ASP A 61 2.11 4.50 13.75
N SER A 62 3.03 4.75 12.82
CA SER A 62 3.19 6.08 12.23
C SER A 62 2.02 6.50 11.34
N VAL A 63 1.18 5.56 10.89
CA VAL A 63 0.07 5.87 9.97
C VAL A 63 -1.30 5.55 10.55
N LYS A 64 -1.39 4.93 11.72
CA LYS A 64 -2.67 4.60 12.35
C LYS A 64 -3.53 5.85 12.49
N GLY A 65 -4.82 5.70 12.15
CA GLY A 65 -5.77 6.81 12.23
C GLY A 65 -5.73 7.77 11.05
N ARG A 66 -4.72 7.68 10.20
CA ARG A 66 -4.59 8.54 9.02
C ARG A 66 -4.76 7.77 7.71
N PHE A 67 -4.26 6.54 7.65
CA PHE A 67 -4.32 5.71 6.45
C PHE A 67 -5.31 4.57 6.64
N THR A 68 -5.99 4.21 5.56
CA THR A 68 -6.96 3.12 5.56
C THR A 68 -6.74 2.25 4.32
N ILE A 69 -6.50 0.96 4.54
CA ILE A 69 -6.42 -0.02 3.46
C ILE A 69 -7.80 -0.63 3.25
N SER A 70 -8.16 -0.82 1.99
CA SER A 70 -9.39 -1.51 1.63
C SER A 70 -9.16 -2.31 0.36
N ARG A 71 -9.97 -3.36 0.15
CA ARG A 71 -9.89 -4.13 -1.08
C ARG A 71 -11.26 -4.20 -1.75
N ASP A 72 -11.24 -4.24 -3.06
CA ASP A 72 -12.43 -4.50 -3.89
C ASP A 72 -12.14 -5.77 -4.69
N ASN A 73 -12.63 -6.91 -4.20
CA ASN A 73 -12.36 -8.19 -4.84
C ASN A 73 -12.99 -8.27 -6.22
N ALA A 74 -14.11 -7.60 -6.46
CA ALA A 74 -14.76 -7.58 -7.76
C ALA A 74 -13.87 -6.91 -8.82
N LYS A 75 -13.11 -5.89 -8.42
CA LYS A 75 -12.16 -5.19 -9.30
C LYS A 75 -10.75 -5.72 -9.20
N ASN A 76 -10.51 -6.68 -8.34
CA ASN A 76 -9.19 -7.25 -8.08
C ASN A 76 -8.15 -6.18 -7.75
N THR A 77 -8.55 -5.24 -6.90
CA THR A 77 -7.78 -4.03 -6.58
C THR A 77 -7.75 -3.81 -5.07
N VAL A 78 -6.63 -3.34 -4.57
CA VAL A 78 -6.49 -2.86 -3.19
C VAL A 78 -6.18 -1.37 -3.20
N TYR A 79 -6.69 -0.65 -2.21
CA TYR A 79 -6.54 0.80 -2.10
C TYR A 79 -5.85 1.17 -0.80
N LEU A 80 -5.17 2.29 -0.83
CA LEU A 80 -4.66 2.95 0.37
C LEU A 80 -5.14 4.39 0.37
N GLU A 81 -6.04 4.71 1.27
CA GLU A 81 -6.51 6.08 1.47
C GLU A 81 -5.59 6.74 2.48
N MET A 82 -4.96 7.84 2.09
CA MET A 82 -3.97 8.53 2.91
C MET A 82 -4.45 9.93 3.21
N ASN A 83 -4.75 10.19 4.49
CA ASN A 83 -5.19 11.50 4.96
C ASN A 83 -4.14 12.10 5.87
N GLY A 84 -4.20 13.42 6.04
CA GLY A 84 -3.30 14.13 6.96
C GLY A 84 -1.83 13.91 6.61
N LEU A 85 -1.49 13.97 5.32
CA LEU A 85 -0.14 13.67 4.87
C LEU A 85 0.88 14.62 5.45
N LYS A 86 2.01 14.06 5.86
CA LYS A 86 3.14 14.78 6.46
C LYS A 86 4.35 14.66 5.55
N PRO A 87 5.34 15.57 5.66
CA PRO A 87 6.59 15.43 4.88
C PRO A 87 7.26 14.07 5.05
N GLU A 88 7.16 13.46 6.23
CA GLU A 88 7.75 12.14 6.52
C GLU A 88 7.06 11.01 5.75
N ASP A 89 5.87 11.24 5.21
CA ASP A 89 5.16 10.24 4.40
C ASP A 89 5.67 10.19 2.95
N ALA A 90 6.50 11.14 2.54
CA ALA A 90 7.05 11.16 1.19
C ALA A 90 7.94 9.94 0.97
N ALA A 91 7.62 9.15 -0.06
CA ALA A 91 8.30 7.90 -0.33
C ALA A 91 7.79 7.30 -1.63
N ILE A 92 8.46 6.27 -2.11
CA ILE A 92 7.86 5.38 -3.12
C ILE A 92 7.02 4.35 -2.36
N TYR A 93 5.75 4.21 -2.76
CA TYR A 93 4.81 3.26 -2.17
C TYR A 93 4.65 2.06 -3.09
N TYR A 94 4.79 0.89 -2.50
CA TYR A 94 4.69 -0.38 -3.20
C TYR A 94 3.54 -1.19 -2.64
N CYS A 95 2.81 -1.90 -3.48
CA CYS A 95 1.97 -2.98 -3.00
C CYS A 95 2.71 -4.30 -3.20
N ALA A 96 2.44 -5.24 -2.32
CA ALA A 96 3.04 -6.56 -2.34
C ALA A 96 2.04 -7.60 -1.88
N THR A 97 2.17 -8.81 -2.38
CA THR A 97 1.27 -9.89 -2.01
C THR A 97 2.04 -11.15 -1.66
N LYS A 98 1.37 -11.98 -0.88
CA LYS A 98 1.89 -13.27 -0.46
C LYS A 98 0.75 -14.27 -0.39
N SER A 99 0.99 -15.46 -0.91
CA SER A 99 0.08 -16.57 -0.73
C SER A 99 0.12 -16.96 0.75
N GLY A 100 -1.01 -16.84 1.45
CA GLY A 100 -1.10 -17.12 2.86
C GLY A 100 -2.08 -16.17 3.54
N ARG A 101 -2.26 -16.36 4.86
CA ARG A 101 -3.29 -15.65 5.62
C ARG A 101 -2.91 -14.22 5.97
N TYR A 102 -1.62 -13.95 6.15
CA TYR A 102 -1.15 -12.70 6.74
C TYR A 102 0.02 -12.16 5.96
N CYS A 103 0.15 -10.82 5.95
CA CYS A 103 1.36 -10.19 5.47
C CYS A 103 2.51 -10.51 6.42
N LEU A 104 3.68 -10.74 5.83
CA LEU A 104 4.91 -10.97 6.58
C LEU A 104 5.95 -9.95 6.10
N SER A 105 7.10 -9.92 6.77
CA SER A 105 8.21 -9.07 6.32
C SER A 105 8.73 -9.50 4.96
N HIS A 106 8.51 -10.75 4.57
CA HIS A 106 8.89 -11.30 3.28
C HIS A 106 7.63 -11.54 2.43
N MET A 107 7.50 -10.79 1.36
CA MET A 107 6.38 -10.91 0.41
C MET A 107 6.90 -11.52 -0.88
N ASP A 108 6.02 -12.26 -1.59
CA ASP A 108 6.44 -13.02 -2.78
C ASP A 108 6.47 -12.18 -4.05
N TYR A 109 5.56 -11.23 -4.20
CA TYR A 109 5.42 -10.42 -5.41
C TYR A 109 5.30 -8.95 -5.05
N TRP A 110 5.94 -8.10 -5.85
CA TRP A 110 6.01 -6.65 -5.63
C TRP A 110 5.64 -5.90 -6.90
N GLY A 111 4.93 -4.79 -6.75
CA GLY A 111 4.77 -3.83 -7.83
C GLY A 111 6.03 -2.97 -8.00
N ILE A 112 6.01 -2.11 -9.01
CA ILE A 112 7.14 -1.21 -9.31
C ILE A 112 7.11 0.08 -8.50
N GLY A 113 5.98 0.36 -7.85
CA GLY A 113 5.84 1.50 -6.96
C GLY A 113 5.25 2.75 -7.61
N THR A 114 4.74 3.65 -6.77
CA THR A 114 4.24 4.96 -7.16
C THR A 114 4.81 6.00 -6.20
N LEU A 115 5.25 7.14 -6.73
CA LEU A 115 5.90 8.17 -5.93
C LEU A 115 4.90 9.09 -5.27
N VAL A 116 5.05 9.31 -3.98
CA VAL A 116 4.29 10.28 -3.20
C VAL A 116 5.26 11.33 -2.66
N THR A 117 5.01 12.60 -2.98
CA THR A 117 5.77 13.72 -2.46
C THR A 117 4.85 14.66 -1.70
N VAL A 118 5.37 15.23 -0.61
CA VAL A 118 4.61 16.12 0.28
C VAL A 118 5.44 17.37 0.50
N SER A 119 4.98 18.49 -0.03
CA SER A 119 5.71 19.75 0.13
C SER A 119 4.77 20.94 0.07
N SER A 120 5.12 21.99 0.77
CA SER A 120 4.38 23.25 0.77
C SER A 120 4.86 24.23 -0.30
#